data_af20f3670b936d6385312ff2a6c6fd25
#
_entry.id   af20f3670b936d6385312ff2a6c6fd25
#
_cell.length_a   1.000
_cell.length_b   1.000
_cell.length_c   1.000
_cell.angle_alpha   90.00
_cell.angle_beta   90.00
_cell.angle_gamma   90.00
#
_symmetry.space_group_name_H-M   'P 1'
#
loop_
_entity.id
_entity.type
_entity.pdbx_description
1 polymer ?
#
loop_
_entity_poly.entity_id
_entity_poly.type
_entity_poly.pdbx_seq_one_letter_code
_entity_poly.pdbx_strand_id
1 'polypeptide(L)'
;DGRVTKKDILSYVKNRPSEIPASTAVVVNTPAAAAPERAPQPMPVSISGEDEIIEMDRMRKMIAQRMVDSKRISPHVTSFVEADVTSIVSWRNKVKQSFKEREGEPITFTPIFMEAVVKALKDYPMMNIQVDGNNIIKKRNINVGMAVALPSGNLIVPVIHNTDQYNLVGLTKKVNDLARRARENKLTPDDLQGGTYTISNVGSFGNVMGTPILMQPQVGILALGAVVKKPAVIETPDGDFIGIRQKMF
;
A
#
# COMPACT_ATOMS: atom_id res chain seq x y z
N ASP A 1 -71.33 1.61 -18.58
CA ASP A 1 -70.20 2.57 -18.56
C ASP A 1 -68.95 2.04 -17.82
N GLY A 2 -68.63 0.81 -17.72
CA GLY A 2 -67.35 0.16 -17.27
C GLY A 2 -66.38 0.91 -16.34
N ARG A 3 -66.79 1.98 -15.66
CA ARG A 3 -65.96 2.73 -14.72
C ARG A 3 -66.17 2.22 -13.29
N VAL A 4 -65.12 1.70 -12.68
CA VAL A 4 -65.10 1.31 -11.26
C VAL A 4 -65.21 2.55 -10.38
N THR A 5 -66.22 2.63 -9.52
CA THR A 5 -66.44 3.76 -8.60
C THR A 5 -65.89 3.44 -7.20
N LYS A 6 -65.70 4.49 -6.38
CA LYS A 6 -65.30 4.31 -4.96
C LYS A 6 -66.24 3.39 -4.19
N LYS A 7 -67.52 3.36 -4.56
CA LYS A 7 -68.55 2.51 -3.93
C LYS A 7 -68.36 1.02 -4.26
N ASP A 8 -67.92 0.73 -5.49
CA ASP A 8 -67.61 -0.62 -5.95
C ASP A 8 -66.40 -1.20 -5.22
N ILE A 9 -65.37 -0.38 -5.04
CA ILE A 9 -64.15 -0.78 -4.30
C ILE A 9 -64.48 -1.06 -2.83
N LEU A 10 -65.27 -0.22 -2.18
CA LEU A 10 -65.65 -0.39 -0.78
C LEU A 10 -66.55 -1.64 -0.59
N SER A 11 -67.44 -1.95 -1.54
CA SER A 11 -68.26 -3.16 -1.53
C SER A 11 -67.42 -4.40 -1.73
N TYR A 12 -66.43 -4.38 -2.61
CA TYR A 12 -65.49 -5.49 -2.84
C TYR A 12 -64.61 -5.77 -1.61
N VAL A 13 -64.10 -4.75 -0.96
CA VAL A 13 -63.29 -4.92 0.27
C VAL A 13 -64.10 -5.49 1.41
N LYS A 14 -65.40 -5.14 1.50
CA LYS A 14 -66.31 -5.60 2.56
C LYS A 14 -66.79 -7.04 2.35
N ASN A 15 -66.87 -7.52 1.10
CA ASN A 15 -67.35 -8.86 0.73
C ASN A 15 -66.23 -9.76 0.15
N ARG A 16 -64.97 -9.53 0.52
CA ARG A 16 -63.85 -10.33 0.05
C ARG A 16 -63.97 -11.78 0.58
N PRO A 17 -64.13 -12.80 -0.29
CA PRO A 17 -64.17 -14.18 0.15
C PRO A 17 -62.87 -14.58 0.81
N SER A 18 -62.90 -15.17 2.00
CA SER A 18 -61.73 -15.61 2.76
C SER A 18 -61.15 -16.94 2.31
N GLU A 19 -61.57 -17.47 1.16
CA GLU A 19 -61.03 -18.75 0.69
C GLU A 19 -60.21 -18.57 -0.58
N ILE A 20 -58.89 -18.62 -0.40
CA ILE A 20 -57.93 -18.88 -1.48
C ILE A 20 -57.79 -20.40 -1.55
N PRO A 21 -58.18 -21.07 -2.63
CA PRO A 21 -57.90 -22.50 -2.78
C PRO A 21 -56.38 -22.67 -2.86
N ALA A 22 -55.85 -23.59 -2.06
CA ALA A 22 -54.44 -23.96 -2.05
C ALA A 22 -54.06 -24.46 -3.46
N SER A 23 -53.50 -23.57 -4.26
CA SER A 23 -52.79 -23.92 -5.50
C SER A 23 -51.51 -24.63 -5.10
N THR A 24 -51.33 -25.84 -5.55
CA THR A 24 -50.09 -26.62 -5.45
C THR A 24 -48.92 -25.75 -5.88
N ALA A 25 -48.17 -25.27 -4.91
CA ALA A 25 -46.93 -24.51 -5.15
C ALA A 25 -45.93 -25.43 -5.83
N VAL A 26 -45.67 -25.18 -7.10
CA VAL A 26 -44.43 -25.63 -7.74
C VAL A 26 -43.28 -25.02 -6.93
N VAL A 27 -42.55 -25.86 -6.23
CA VAL A 27 -41.32 -25.46 -5.54
C VAL A 27 -40.33 -25.04 -6.61
N VAL A 28 -40.32 -23.76 -6.96
CA VAL A 28 -39.19 -23.15 -7.66
C VAL A 28 -38.11 -23.04 -6.61
N ASN A 29 -37.12 -23.89 -6.71
CA ASN A 29 -35.89 -23.79 -5.94
C ASN A 29 -35.21 -22.48 -6.34
N THR A 30 -35.59 -21.38 -5.71
CA THR A 30 -34.78 -20.15 -5.69
C THR A 30 -33.52 -20.51 -4.93
N PRO A 31 -32.31 -20.29 -5.50
CA PRO A 31 -31.08 -20.46 -4.73
C PRO A 31 -31.20 -19.59 -3.49
N ALA A 32 -31.12 -20.19 -2.31
CA ALA A 32 -31.07 -19.45 -1.06
C ALA A 32 -30.04 -18.35 -1.19
N ALA A 33 -30.47 -17.10 -1.04
CA ALA A 33 -29.55 -15.98 -0.95
C ALA A 33 -28.48 -16.38 0.08
N ALA A 34 -27.22 -16.44 -0.37
CA ALA A 34 -26.10 -16.79 0.48
C ALA A 34 -26.21 -15.90 1.75
N ALA A 35 -26.33 -16.55 2.90
CA ALA A 35 -26.33 -15.84 4.16
C ALA A 35 -25.09 -14.96 4.19
N PRO A 36 -25.16 -13.69 4.66
CA PRO A 36 -24.01 -12.82 4.71
C PRO A 36 -22.88 -13.54 5.44
N GLU A 37 -21.76 -13.69 4.76
CA GLU A 37 -20.58 -14.37 5.27
C GLU A 37 -20.23 -13.76 6.63
N ARG A 38 -20.42 -14.53 7.67
CA ARG A 38 -20.26 -14.08 9.05
C ARG A 38 -18.80 -13.66 9.20
N ALA A 39 -18.54 -12.36 9.42
CA ALA A 39 -17.22 -11.86 9.71
C ALA A 39 -16.56 -12.78 10.76
N PRO A 40 -15.31 -13.20 10.59
CA PRO A 40 -14.63 -14.07 11.52
C PRO A 40 -14.73 -13.47 12.92
N GLN A 41 -15.35 -14.20 13.83
CA GLN A 41 -15.43 -13.77 15.23
C GLN A 41 -14.02 -13.80 15.82
N PRO A 42 -13.61 -12.77 16.58
CA PRO A 42 -12.33 -12.81 17.26
C PRO A 42 -12.28 -14.03 18.16
N MET A 43 -11.20 -14.81 18.06
CA MET A 43 -10.97 -15.94 18.97
C MET A 43 -10.91 -15.40 20.41
N PRO A 44 -11.51 -16.10 21.39
CA PRO A 44 -11.43 -15.70 22.79
C PRO A 44 -9.96 -15.67 23.22
N VAL A 45 -9.52 -14.51 23.73
CA VAL A 45 -8.18 -14.35 24.30
C VAL A 45 -8.20 -14.93 25.71
N SER A 46 -7.34 -15.90 26.00
CA SER A 46 -7.11 -16.39 27.35
C SER A 46 -6.17 -15.43 28.07
N ILE A 47 -6.62 -14.83 29.19
CA ILE A 47 -5.83 -13.93 30.02
C ILE A 47 -5.55 -14.68 31.33
N SER A 48 -4.27 -14.83 31.67
CA SER A 48 -3.85 -15.35 32.99
C SER A 48 -3.69 -14.19 33.98
N GLY A 49 -3.70 -14.49 35.29
CA GLY A 49 -3.52 -13.48 36.32
C GLY A 49 -2.14 -12.80 36.35
N GLU A 50 -1.18 -13.30 35.58
CA GLU A 50 0.18 -12.76 35.46
C GLU A 50 0.37 -11.92 34.18
N ASP A 51 -0.65 -11.87 33.30
CA ASP A 51 -0.57 -11.13 32.03
C ASP A 51 -0.78 -9.63 32.26
N GLU A 52 0.07 -8.79 31.65
CA GLU A 52 -0.09 -7.34 31.64
C GLU A 52 -0.92 -6.90 30.43
N ILE A 53 -2.01 -6.21 30.67
CA ILE A 53 -2.87 -5.64 29.63
C ILE A 53 -2.41 -4.23 29.31
N ILE A 54 -1.82 -4.02 28.12
CA ILE A 54 -1.38 -2.71 27.62
C ILE A 54 -2.36 -2.22 26.57
N GLU A 55 -3.02 -1.12 26.83
CA GLU A 55 -3.94 -0.51 25.87
C GLU A 55 -3.17 0.18 24.74
N MET A 56 -3.53 -0.13 23.48
CA MET A 56 -2.96 0.54 22.30
C MET A 56 -3.39 2.01 22.26
N ASP A 57 -2.45 2.89 21.91
CA ASP A 57 -2.74 4.28 21.60
C ASP A 57 -3.62 4.42 20.34
N ARG A 58 -4.22 5.60 20.15
CA ARG A 58 -5.14 5.88 19.03
C ARG A 58 -4.49 5.64 17.66
N MET A 59 -3.23 6.05 17.50
CA MET A 59 -2.52 5.90 16.22
C MET A 59 -2.29 4.41 15.91
N ARG A 60 -1.86 3.64 16.91
CA ARG A 60 -1.64 2.19 16.76
C ARG A 60 -2.92 1.42 16.44
N LYS A 61 -4.05 1.76 17.12
CA LYS A 61 -5.38 1.21 16.81
C LYS A 61 -5.76 1.48 15.35
N MET A 62 -5.54 2.70 14.86
CA MET A 62 -5.85 3.08 13.47
C MET A 62 -4.95 2.36 12.45
N ILE A 63 -3.65 2.24 12.73
CA ILE A 63 -2.71 1.50 11.87
C ILE A 63 -3.11 0.04 11.81
N ALA A 64 -3.38 -0.61 12.95
CA ALA A 64 -3.78 -2.01 13.02
C ALA A 64 -5.02 -2.27 12.16
N GLN A 65 -6.06 -1.44 12.30
CA GLN A 65 -7.28 -1.56 11.49
C GLN A 65 -6.99 -1.42 9.98
N ARG A 66 -6.23 -0.41 9.57
CA ARG A 66 -5.88 -0.20 8.16
C ARG A 66 -5.08 -1.35 7.56
N MET A 67 -4.20 -1.97 8.34
CA MET A 67 -3.40 -3.13 7.88
C MET A 67 -4.26 -4.37 7.70
N VAL A 68 -5.19 -4.64 8.64
CA VAL A 68 -6.18 -5.72 8.50
C VAL A 68 -7.07 -5.49 7.29
N ASP A 69 -7.60 -4.27 7.13
CA ASP A 69 -8.45 -3.92 5.99
C ASP A 69 -7.71 -4.07 4.66
N SER A 70 -6.45 -3.64 4.59
CA SER A 70 -5.63 -3.80 3.39
C SER A 70 -5.46 -5.26 2.99
N LYS A 71 -5.19 -6.14 3.95
CA LYS A 71 -5.07 -7.59 3.70
C LYS A 71 -6.38 -8.23 3.26
N ARG A 72 -7.52 -7.72 3.76
CA ARG A 72 -8.86 -8.20 3.38
C ARG A 72 -9.27 -7.73 1.99
N ILE A 73 -8.96 -6.46 1.65
CA ILE A 73 -9.36 -5.84 0.39
C ILE A 73 -8.48 -6.32 -0.77
N SER A 74 -7.17 -6.42 -0.55
CA SER A 74 -6.20 -6.69 -1.60
C SER A 74 -5.48 -8.01 -1.36
N PRO A 75 -5.62 -9.02 -2.25
CA PRO A 75 -4.76 -10.21 -2.23
C PRO A 75 -3.33 -9.78 -2.57
N HIS A 76 -2.40 -10.00 -1.62
CA HIS A 76 -1.01 -9.62 -1.78
C HIS A 76 -0.23 -10.72 -2.47
N VAL A 77 0.42 -10.40 -3.58
CA VAL A 77 1.42 -11.23 -4.25
C VAL A 77 2.76 -10.53 -4.16
N THR A 78 3.80 -11.24 -3.74
CA THR A 78 5.15 -10.68 -3.60
C THR A 78 6.09 -11.42 -4.53
N SER A 79 6.92 -10.65 -5.27
CA SER A 79 8.06 -11.17 -6.02
C SER A 79 9.34 -10.53 -5.51
N PHE A 80 10.44 -11.27 -5.59
CA PHE A 80 11.76 -10.80 -5.15
C PHE A 80 12.70 -10.80 -6.34
N VAL A 81 13.47 -9.72 -6.48
CA VAL A 81 14.50 -9.57 -7.50
C VAL A 81 15.77 -9.08 -6.83
N GLU A 82 16.88 -9.77 -7.05
CA GLU A 82 18.18 -9.32 -6.60
C GLU A 82 18.85 -8.48 -7.69
N ALA A 83 19.13 -7.23 -7.38
CA ALA A 83 19.79 -6.29 -8.30
C ALA A 83 21.25 -6.07 -7.93
N ASP A 84 22.12 -5.94 -8.96
CA ASP A 84 23.49 -5.47 -8.78
C ASP A 84 23.50 -3.94 -8.73
N VAL A 85 23.79 -3.40 -7.56
CA VAL A 85 23.84 -1.96 -7.31
C VAL A 85 25.29 -1.42 -7.12
N THR A 86 26.29 -2.22 -7.51
CA THR A 86 27.72 -1.89 -7.34
C THR A 86 28.06 -0.53 -7.94
N SER A 87 27.59 -0.26 -9.16
CA SER A 87 27.83 1.01 -9.85
C SER A 87 27.19 2.19 -9.14
N ILE A 88 25.95 2.02 -8.65
CA ILE A 88 25.21 3.05 -7.90
C ILE A 88 25.92 3.36 -6.58
N VAL A 89 26.35 2.32 -5.85
CA VAL A 89 27.09 2.49 -4.58
C VAL A 89 28.41 3.21 -4.82
N SER A 90 29.16 2.79 -5.83
CA SER A 90 30.45 3.42 -6.20
C SER A 90 30.24 4.89 -6.59
N TRP A 91 29.30 5.16 -7.46
CA TRP A 91 28.95 6.53 -7.89
C TRP A 91 28.56 7.41 -6.70
N ARG A 92 27.59 6.95 -5.89
CA ARG A 92 27.14 7.69 -4.70
C ARG A 92 28.30 8.00 -3.75
N ASN A 93 29.19 7.03 -3.52
CA ASN A 93 30.36 7.23 -2.64
C ASN A 93 31.34 8.26 -3.19
N LYS A 94 31.51 8.34 -4.51
CA LYS A 94 32.35 9.37 -5.16
C LYS A 94 31.77 10.78 -5.01
N VAL A 95 30.43 10.91 -5.17
CA VAL A 95 29.79 12.24 -5.24
C VAL A 95 29.27 12.74 -3.89
N LYS A 96 29.13 11.90 -2.87
CA LYS A 96 28.46 12.24 -1.60
C LYS A 96 29.00 13.49 -0.91
N GLN A 97 30.32 13.68 -0.94
CA GLN A 97 30.98 14.79 -0.25
C GLN A 97 30.79 16.10 -1.03
N SER A 98 31.13 16.12 -2.32
CA SER A 98 30.95 17.30 -3.18
C SER A 98 29.47 17.69 -3.33
N PHE A 99 28.57 16.71 -3.33
CA PHE A 99 27.13 16.98 -3.32
C PHE A 99 26.70 17.70 -2.04
N LYS A 100 27.14 17.20 -0.88
CA LYS A 100 26.83 17.83 0.42
C LYS A 100 27.37 19.26 0.50
N GLU A 101 28.60 19.50 0.01
CA GLU A 101 29.22 20.83 0.00
C GLU A 101 28.46 21.80 -0.91
N ARG A 102 28.01 21.34 -2.08
CA ARG A 102 27.31 22.17 -3.04
C ARG A 102 25.85 22.43 -2.69
N GLU A 103 25.12 21.37 -2.26
CA GLU A 103 23.67 21.43 -2.05
C GLU A 103 23.25 21.61 -0.58
N GLY A 104 24.19 21.51 0.37
CA GLY A 104 23.93 21.58 1.81
C GLY A 104 23.29 20.34 2.42
N GLU A 105 22.95 19.34 1.60
CA GLU A 105 22.18 18.15 1.99
C GLU A 105 22.92 16.86 1.62
N PRO A 106 22.88 15.80 2.46
CA PRO A 106 23.48 14.52 2.10
C PRO A 106 22.63 13.76 1.07
N ILE A 107 23.28 13.20 0.04
CA ILE A 107 22.63 12.29 -0.88
C ILE A 107 22.60 10.87 -0.29
N THR A 108 21.38 10.30 -0.12
CA THR A 108 21.15 8.92 0.31
C THR A 108 20.74 8.05 -0.89
N PHE A 109 20.54 6.75 -0.68
CA PHE A 109 20.07 5.86 -1.75
C PHE A 109 18.58 6.04 -2.07
N THR A 110 17.77 6.47 -1.10
CA THR A 110 16.31 6.59 -1.29
C THR A 110 15.92 7.49 -2.45
N PRO A 111 16.46 8.73 -2.63
CA PRO A 111 16.13 9.55 -3.80
C PRO A 111 16.52 8.91 -5.13
N ILE A 112 17.66 8.18 -5.17
CA ILE A 112 18.15 7.51 -6.38
C ILE A 112 17.17 6.41 -6.82
N PHE A 113 16.76 5.57 -5.87
CA PHE A 113 15.79 4.52 -6.15
C PHE A 113 14.40 5.07 -6.42
N MET A 114 14.03 6.18 -5.77
CA MET A 114 12.77 6.87 -6.05
C MET A 114 12.69 7.38 -7.49
N GLU A 115 13.76 7.95 -8.01
CA GLU A 115 13.86 8.39 -9.42
C GLU A 115 13.68 7.19 -10.37
N ALA A 116 14.32 6.05 -10.07
CA ALA A 116 14.16 4.82 -10.86
C ALA A 116 12.72 4.29 -10.83
N VAL A 117 12.07 4.31 -9.66
CA VAL A 117 10.65 3.92 -9.50
C VAL A 117 9.74 4.84 -10.30
N VAL A 118 9.96 6.14 -10.24
CA VAL A 118 9.16 7.11 -11.02
C VAL A 118 9.28 6.84 -12.52
N LYS A 119 10.49 6.54 -13.01
CA LYS A 119 10.69 6.16 -14.41
C LYS A 119 9.93 4.88 -14.74
N ALA A 120 10.04 3.85 -13.91
CA ALA A 120 9.30 2.60 -14.10
C ALA A 120 7.78 2.80 -14.10
N LEU A 121 7.24 3.67 -13.22
CA LEU A 121 5.80 3.99 -13.21
C LEU A 121 5.34 4.74 -14.47
N LYS A 122 6.21 5.52 -15.12
CA LYS A 122 5.92 6.13 -16.42
C LYS A 122 5.90 5.09 -17.55
N ASP A 123 6.84 4.14 -17.53
CA ASP A 123 6.93 3.07 -18.52
C ASP A 123 5.80 2.03 -18.33
N TYR A 124 5.38 1.79 -17.08
CA TYR A 124 4.33 0.82 -16.70
C TYR A 124 3.19 1.48 -15.92
N PRO A 125 2.37 2.33 -16.58
CA PRO A 125 1.38 3.17 -15.87
C PRO A 125 0.25 2.39 -15.20
N MET A 126 0.08 1.09 -15.52
CA MET A 126 -0.84 0.20 -14.81
C MET A 126 -0.39 -0.15 -13.38
N MET A 127 0.83 0.23 -12.99
CA MET A 127 1.27 0.17 -11.59
C MET A 127 0.90 1.43 -10.79
N ASN A 128 0.40 2.50 -11.47
CA ASN A 128 -0.02 3.76 -10.86
C ASN A 128 -1.55 3.93 -10.95
N ILE A 129 -2.29 2.95 -10.41
CA ILE A 129 -3.75 2.86 -10.49
C ILE A 129 -4.38 2.71 -9.11
N GLN A 130 -5.70 2.80 -9.09
CA GLN A 130 -6.57 2.37 -7.99
C GLN A 130 -7.70 1.52 -8.58
N VAL A 131 -8.26 0.63 -7.76
CA VAL A 131 -9.43 -0.17 -8.13
C VAL A 131 -10.62 0.30 -7.30
N ASP A 132 -11.74 0.58 -7.96
CA ASP A 132 -13.00 0.96 -7.34
C ASP A 132 -14.12 0.10 -7.94
N GLY A 133 -14.55 -0.91 -7.19
CA GLY A 133 -15.47 -1.93 -7.70
C GLY A 133 -14.90 -2.61 -8.95
N ASN A 134 -15.59 -2.45 -10.07
CA ASN A 134 -15.18 -2.99 -11.38
C ASN A 134 -14.39 -1.99 -12.23
N ASN A 135 -14.04 -0.82 -11.67
CA ASN A 135 -13.35 0.24 -12.41
C ASN A 135 -11.87 0.31 -12.06
N ILE A 136 -11.04 0.50 -13.07
CA ILE A 136 -9.62 0.82 -12.91
C ILE A 136 -9.45 2.31 -13.10
N ILE A 137 -8.98 3.00 -12.06
CA ILE A 137 -8.71 4.43 -12.07
C ILE A 137 -7.22 4.65 -12.28
N LYS A 138 -6.81 4.98 -13.50
CA LYS A 138 -5.43 5.32 -13.83
C LYS A 138 -5.11 6.73 -13.32
N LYS A 139 -4.14 6.83 -12.42
CA LYS A 139 -3.73 8.12 -11.86
C LYS A 139 -2.85 8.87 -12.84
N ARG A 140 -3.12 10.17 -13.02
CA ARG A 140 -2.30 11.05 -13.84
C ARG A 140 -0.99 11.43 -13.14
N ASN A 141 -1.10 11.81 -11.85
CA ASN A 141 0.04 12.24 -11.06
C ASN A 141 0.74 11.03 -10.45
N ILE A 142 2.06 11.09 -10.34
CA ILE A 142 2.89 10.09 -9.66
C ILE A 142 3.27 10.69 -8.30
N ASN A 143 2.62 10.22 -7.24
CA ASN A 143 2.84 10.67 -5.87
C ASN A 143 3.42 9.51 -5.07
N VAL A 144 4.71 9.59 -4.74
CA VAL A 144 5.41 8.48 -4.09
C VAL A 144 5.44 8.67 -2.58
N GLY A 145 4.82 7.74 -1.86
CA GLY A 145 4.94 7.63 -0.41
C GLY A 145 6.27 7.01 -0.01
N MET A 146 6.85 7.49 1.07
CA MET A 146 8.10 6.99 1.64
C MET A 146 7.88 6.58 3.09
N ALA A 147 8.09 5.29 3.41
CA ALA A 147 7.98 4.81 4.78
C ALA A 147 9.12 5.36 5.65
N VAL A 148 8.76 6.04 6.73
CA VAL A 148 9.70 6.62 7.71
C VAL A 148 9.39 6.06 9.10
N ALA A 149 10.40 5.46 9.74
CA ALA A 149 10.30 5.05 11.14
C ALA A 149 10.42 6.25 12.08
N LEU A 150 9.51 6.33 13.03
CA LEU A 150 9.51 7.35 14.08
C LEU A 150 10.29 6.86 15.31
N PRO A 151 10.80 7.78 16.15
CA PRO A 151 11.45 7.41 17.42
C PRO A 151 10.54 6.61 18.36
N SER A 152 9.22 6.77 18.25
CA SER A 152 8.21 6.01 19.00
C SER A 152 8.06 4.55 18.57
N GLY A 153 8.79 4.10 17.55
CA GLY A 153 8.63 2.78 16.93
C GLY A 153 7.45 2.69 15.95
N ASN A 154 6.64 3.73 15.81
CA ASN A 154 5.59 3.79 14.81
C ASN A 154 6.16 4.08 13.42
N LEU A 155 5.40 3.71 12.38
CA LEU A 155 5.72 3.99 10.98
C LEU A 155 4.76 5.03 10.43
N ILE A 156 5.28 6.02 9.69
CA ILE A 156 4.49 6.99 8.96
C ILE A 156 4.94 7.05 7.51
N VAL A 157 4.03 7.38 6.60
CA VAL A 157 4.32 7.36 5.15
C VAL A 157 4.01 8.73 4.55
N PRO A 158 4.92 9.71 4.67
CA PRO A 158 4.81 10.97 3.95
C PRO A 158 4.89 10.76 2.44
N VAL A 159 4.23 11.65 1.70
CA VAL A 159 4.06 11.59 0.25
C VAL A 159 4.78 12.75 -0.42
N ILE A 160 5.57 12.44 -1.44
CA ILE A 160 6.13 13.42 -2.35
C ILE A 160 5.17 13.53 -3.54
N HIS A 161 4.48 14.67 -3.65
CA HIS A 161 3.52 14.92 -4.73
C HIS A 161 4.26 15.25 -6.02
N ASN A 162 3.71 14.78 -7.16
CA ASN A 162 4.26 15.01 -8.50
C ASN A 162 5.75 14.67 -8.55
N THR A 163 6.11 13.51 -8.03
CA THR A 163 7.49 13.06 -7.85
C THR A 163 8.27 13.07 -9.17
N ASP A 164 7.58 12.90 -10.27
CA ASP A 164 8.12 12.89 -11.63
C ASP A 164 8.56 14.26 -12.17
N GLN A 165 8.24 15.34 -11.46
CA GLN A 165 8.65 16.71 -11.82
C GLN A 165 9.98 17.12 -11.18
N TYR A 166 10.48 16.33 -10.24
CA TYR A 166 11.73 16.62 -9.55
C TYR A 166 12.92 15.94 -10.24
N ASN A 167 14.03 16.65 -10.33
CA ASN A 167 15.34 16.04 -10.59
C ASN A 167 15.91 15.43 -9.30
N LEU A 168 17.05 14.73 -9.40
CA LEU A 168 17.66 14.05 -8.25
C LEU A 168 18.00 15.00 -7.08
N VAL A 169 18.41 16.24 -7.35
CA VAL A 169 18.68 17.24 -6.31
C VAL A 169 17.39 17.63 -5.58
N GLY A 170 16.34 17.93 -6.32
CA GLY A 170 15.01 18.25 -5.77
C GLY A 170 14.42 17.10 -4.97
N LEU A 171 14.53 15.86 -5.48
CA LEU A 171 14.12 14.64 -4.77
C LEU A 171 14.90 14.47 -3.47
N THR A 172 16.22 14.67 -3.49
CA THR A 172 17.06 14.56 -2.29
C THR A 172 16.61 15.55 -1.21
N LYS A 173 16.38 16.81 -1.57
CA LYS A 173 15.89 17.84 -0.64
C LYS A 173 14.50 17.50 -0.08
N LYS A 174 13.58 17.02 -0.92
CA LYS A 174 12.22 16.62 -0.49
C LYS A 174 12.25 15.40 0.42
N VAL A 175 13.01 14.35 0.08
CA VAL A 175 13.17 13.14 0.89
C VAL A 175 13.74 13.49 2.26
N ASN A 176 14.80 14.29 2.32
CA ASN A 176 15.44 14.66 3.58
C ASN A 176 14.53 15.54 4.43
N ASP A 177 13.84 16.53 3.84
CA ASP A 177 12.91 17.40 4.55
C ASP A 177 11.74 16.60 5.16
N LEU A 178 11.07 15.79 4.36
CA LEU A 178 9.95 14.97 4.85
C LEU A 178 10.40 13.99 5.93
N ALA A 179 11.56 13.34 5.76
CA ALA A 179 12.12 12.43 6.76
C ALA A 179 12.46 13.14 8.08
N ARG A 180 12.99 14.36 8.02
CA ARG A 180 13.29 15.20 9.19
C ARG A 180 11.99 15.63 9.88
N ARG A 181 11.03 16.21 9.14
CA ARG A 181 9.74 16.65 9.68
C ARG A 181 8.92 15.49 10.26
N ALA A 182 9.01 14.31 9.67
CA ALA A 182 8.39 13.10 10.21
C ALA A 182 8.91 12.78 11.61
N ARG A 183 10.25 12.74 11.78
CA ARG A 183 10.88 12.44 13.09
C ARG A 183 10.63 13.51 14.14
N GLU A 184 10.42 14.75 13.70
CA GLU A 184 10.10 15.91 14.56
C GLU A 184 8.60 16.06 14.82
N ASN A 185 7.74 15.15 14.31
CA ASN A 185 6.27 15.25 14.35
C ASN A 185 5.71 16.55 13.76
N LYS A 186 6.33 17.07 12.70
CA LYS A 186 5.99 18.32 12.01
C LYS A 186 5.37 18.12 10.63
N LEU A 187 4.87 16.92 10.33
CA LEU A 187 4.16 16.66 9.07
C LEU A 187 2.77 17.29 9.12
N THR A 188 2.34 17.82 7.99
CA THR A 188 0.98 18.32 7.78
C THR A 188 0.08 17.20 7.27
N PRO A 189 -1.26 17.32 7.38
CA PRO A 189 -2.18 16.37 6.78
C PRO A 189 -1.97 16.16 5.27
N ASP A 190 -1.60 17.21 4.55
CA ASP A 190 -1.31 17.14 3.11
C ASP A 190 -0.08 16.29 2.79
N ASP A 191 0.91 16.28 3.69
CA ASP A 191 2.09 15.41 3.53
C ASP A 191 1.75 13.91 3.63
N LEU A 192 0.56 13.54 4.07
CA LEU A 192 0.17 12.14 4.35
C LEU A 192 -0.90 11.60 3.39
N GLN A 193 -1.39 12.41 2.46
CA GLN A 193 -2.50 12.07 1.59
C GLN A 193 -2.08 12.00 0.12
N GLY A 194 -2.93 11.40 -0.71
CA GLY A 194 -2.78 11.44 -2.16
C GLY A 194 -1.65 10.60 -2.73
N GLY A 195 -1.02 9.71 -1.94
CA GLY A 195 0.00 8.77 -2.42
C GLY A 195 -0.58 7.77 -3.42
N THR A 196 0.15 7.50 -4.50
CA THR A 196 -0.26 6.57 -5.56
C THR A 196 0.61 5.32 -5.63
N TYR A 197 1.80 5.37 -5.10
CA TYR A 197 2.74 4.26 -4.94
C TYR A 197 3.57 4.47 -3.68
N THR A 198 4.09 3.41 -3.08
CA THR A 198 4.89 3.52 -1.83
C THR A 198 6.23 2.81 -1.96
N ILE A 199 7.27 3.41 -1.36
CA ILE A 199 8.58 2.81 -1.18
C ILE A 199 8.83 2.61 0.32
N SER A 200 9.23 1.40 0.71
CA SER A 200 9.60 1.06 2.08
C SER A 200 11.05 0.58 2.13
N ASN A 201 11.91 1.35 2.80
CA ASN A 201 13.31 0.96 2.97
C ASN A 201 13.46 0.10 4.23
N VAL A 202 13.40 -1.22 4.07
CA VAL A 202 13.58 -2.20 5.16
C VAL A 202 15.06 -2.48 5.43
N GLY A 203 15.92 -2.13 4.48
CA GLY A 203 17.38 -2.29 4.61
C GLY A 203 18.00 -1.37 5.67
N SER A 204 17.33 -0.28 6.04
CA SER A 204 17.75 0.59 7.15
C SER A 204 17.71 -0.12 8.51
N PHE A 205 16.95 -1.22 8.63
CA PHE A 205 16.88 -2.09 9.80
C PHE A 205 17.79 -3.33 9.67
N GLY A 206 18.59 -3.43 8.60
CA GLY A 206 19.44 -4.58 8.32
C GLY A 206 18.73 -5.74 7.59
N ASN A 207 17.46 -5.61 7.27
CA ASN A 207 16.72 -6.65 6.57
C ASN A 207 17.16 -6.74 5.10
N VAL A 208 17.43 -7.96 4.63
CA VAL A 208 17.84 -8.21 3.24
C VAL A 208 16.65 -8.08 2.30
N MET A 209 15.47 -8.52 2.72
CA MET A 209 14.21 -8.42 1.98
C MET A 209 13.03 -8.30 2.94
N GLY A 210 11.85 -7.93 2.44
CA GLY A 210 10.64 -7.81 3.23
C GLY A 210 9.39 -7.86 2.38
N THR A 211 8.26 -8.16 3.03
CA THR A 211 6.93 -8.26 2.41
C THR A 211 6.01 -7.19 3.00
N PRO A 212 6.14 -5.91 2.58
CA PRO A 212 5.32 -4.84 3.14
C PRO A 212 3.85 -5.01 2.78
N ILE A 213 2.97 -4.47 3.64
CA ILE A 213 1.53 -4.44 3.40
C ILE A 213 1.20 -3.21 2.54
N LEU A 214 0.31 -3.37 1.56
CA LEU A 214 -0.13 -2.29 0.68
C LEU A 214 -0.81 -1.17 1.48
N MET A 215 -0.51 0.06 1.09
CA MET A 215 -1.24 1.24 1.58
C MET A 215 -2.48 1.47 0.70
N GLN A 216 -3.66 1.13 1.23
CA GLN A 216 -4.89 1.35 0.46
C GLN A 216 -5.10 2.84 0.11
N PRO A 217 -5.57 3.15 -1.08
CA PRO A 217 -6.04 2.28 -2.19
C PRO A 217 -4.98 1.98 -3.27
N GLN A 218 -3.69 2.01 -2.93
CA GLN A 218 -2.58 1.72 -3.85
C GLN A 218 -2.54 0.22 -4.21
N VAL A 219 -2.04 -0.08 -5.41
CA VAL A 219 -1.92 -1.47 -5.91
C VAL A 219 -0.50 -2.01 -5.87
N GLY A 220 0.47 -1.18 -5.49
CA GLY A 220 1.88 -1.56 -5.42
C GLY A 220 2.65 -0.87 -4.31
N ILE A 221 3.61 -1.60 -3.74
CA ILE A 221 4.61 -1.10 -2.79
C ILE A 221 5.93 -1.80 -3.07
N LEU A 222 7.02 -1.05 -3.08
CA LEU A 222 8.38 -1.57 -3.26
C LEU A 222 9.11 -1.60 -1.92
N ALA A 223 9.61 -2.79 -1.53
CA ALA A 223 10.57 -2.90 -0.43
C ALA A 223 11.99 -2.79 -0.98
N LEU A 224 12.83 -1.99 -0.34
CA LEU A 224 14.26 -1.89 -0.60
C LEU A 224 15.01 -2.58 0.53
N GLY A 225 15.72 -3.67 0.23
CA GLY A 225 16.53 -4.38 1.20
C GLY A 225 17.86 -3.70 1.49
N ALA A 226 18.63 -4.28 2.39
CA ALA A 226 19.99 -3.81 2.68
C ALA A 226 20.92 -4.08 1.48
N VAL A 227 21.80 -3.12 1.21
CA VAL A 227 22.89 -3.32 0.26
C VAL A 227 23.98 -4.15 0.95
N VAL A 228 24.24 -5.35 0.43
CA VAL A 228 25.22 -6.28 0.99
C VAL A 228 26.29 -6.67 -0.02
N LYS A 229 27.52 -6.89 0.45
CA LYS A 229 28.59 -7.46 -0.38
C LYS A 229 28.39 -8.96 -0.52
N LYS A 230 28.33 -9.46 -1.75
CA LYS A 230 28.20 -10.87 -2.06
C LYS A 230 29.21 -11.29 -3.13
N PRO A 231 29.71 -12.55 -3.12
CA PRO A 231 30.35 -13.12 -4.28
C PRO A 231 29.33 -13.25 -5.40
N ALA A 232 29.70 -12.91 -6.61
CA ALA A 232 28.87 -13.05 -7.78
C ALA A 232 29.70 -13.45 -8.99
N VAL A 233 29.11 -14.18 -9.90
CA VAL A 233 29.70 -14.46 -11.20
C VAL A 233 29.71 -13.19 -12.02
N ILE A 234 30.84 -12.88 -12.62
CA ILE A 234 31.03 -11.78 -13.56
C ILE A 234 31.39 -12.41 -14.89
N GLU A 235 30.46 -12.29 -15.84
CA GLU A 235 30.64 -12.74 -17.21
C GLU A 235 31.49 -11.75 -17.98
N THR A 236 32.52 -12.23 -18.66
CA THR A 236 33.37 -11.44 -19.55
C THR A 236 33.62 -12.18 -20.86
N PRO A 237 34.06 -11.48 -21.92
CA PRO A 237 34.40 -12.12 -23.19
C PRO A 237 35.46 -13.23 -23.06
N ASP A 238 36.32 -13.16 -22.05
CA ASP A 238 37.41 -14.10 -21.78
C ASP A 238 37.02 -15.25 -20.83
N GLY A 239 35.76 -15.28 -20.39
CA GLY A 239 35.21 -16.27 -19.46
C GLY A 239 34.66 -15.67 -18.17
N ASP A 240 34.13 -16.54 -17.32
CA ASP A 240 33.49 -16.16 -16.07
C ASP A 240 34.50 -16.13 -14.92
N PHE A 241 34.38 -15.18 -14.04
CA PHE A 241 35.13 -15.13 -12.79
C PHE A 241 34.26 -14.73 -11.60
N ILE A 242 34.68 -15.08 -10.40
CA ILE A 242 33.98 -14.70 -9.16
C ILE A 242 34.55 -13.36 -8.67
N GLY A 243 33.67 -12.39 -8.50
CA GLY A 243 34.03 -11.10 -7.94
C GLY A 243 33.07 -10.65 -6.82
N ILE A 244 33.47 -9.63 -6.07
CA ILE A 244 32.63 -9.05 -5.02
C ILE A 244 31.71 -7.98 -5.65
N ARG A 245 30.41 -8.14 -5.47
CA ARG A 245 29.40 -7.18 -5.92
C ARG A 245 28.55 -6.67 -4.75
N GLN A 246 28.03 -5.47 -4.89
CA GLN A 246 27.01 -4.91 -4.00
C GLN A 246 25.64 -5.35 -4.53
N LYS A 247 24.95 -6.21 -3.80
CA LYS A 247 23.64 -6.73 -4.17
C LYS A 247 22.56 -6.20 -3.23
N MET A 248 21.34 -6.04 -3.77
CA MET A 248 20.17 -5.58 -3.03
C MET A 248 18.92 -6.28 -3.57
N PHE A 249 18.00 -6.69 -2.67
CA PHE A 249 16.64 -7.12 -3.01
C PHE A 249 15.65 -5.98 -2.95
#